data_9a8740aaa1642192f112682253f7cac2
#
_entry.id   9a8740aaa1642192f112682253f7cac2
#
_cell.length_a   1.000
_cell.length_b   1.000
_cell.length_c   1.000
_cell.angle_alpha   90.00
_cell.angle_beta   90.00
_cell.angle_gamma   90.00
#
_symmetry.space_group_name_H-M   'P 1'
#
loop_
_entity.id
_entity.type
_entity.pdbx_description
1 polymer ?
#
loop_
_entity_poly.entity_id
_entity_poly.type
_entity_poly.pdbx_seq_one_letter_code
_entity_poly.pdbx_strand_id
1 'polypeptide(L)'
;ADQGDETAQVALGLMYQKGYVVAQNDTESVRWYSKAAEQGHATAQTQLGIARYRGRGVAQSFDEARIWFERAAAQDNALAMSNLGVMASRGEAMPRDDAQAVAWFRKSAERGCDDGQSNLGAAYYKGIGVEQSFAEAQAWFRKAADQGHAGAQFRLGLMLASGQGTAADVAVAATWIEKSAQQGFPPAVKWLQGKANNSQSPSSSQPER
;
A
#
# COMPACT_ATOMS: atom_id res chain seq x y z
N ALA A 1 17.18 -23.69 -9.56
CA ALA A 1 16.56 -22.56 -10.25
C ALA A 1 16.80 -22.61 -11.76
N ASP A 2 18.03 -22.90 -12.21
CA ASP A 2 18.30 -23.03 -13.67
C ASP A 2 17.64 -24.27 -14.31
N GLN A 3 17.17 -25.22 -13.51
CA GLN A 3 16.44 -26.42 -13.95
C GLN A 3 14.92 -26.18 -14.14
N GLY A 4 14.46 -24.93 -14.17
CA GLY A 4 13.05 -24.59 -14.46
C GLY A 4 12.13 -24.52 -13.25
N ASP A 5 12.60 -24.72 -12.03
CA ASP A 5 11.78 -24.56 -10.81
C ASP A 5 11.43 -23.08 -10.58
N GLU A 6 10.17 -22.73 -10.87
CA GLU A 6 9.65 -21.36 -10.74
C GLU A 6 9.69 -20.83 -9.31
N THR A 7 9.48 -21.70 -8.30
CA THR A 7 9.53 -21.31 -6.89
C THR A 7 10.95 -20.92 -6.48
N ALA A 8 11.95 -21.71 -6.89
CA ALA A 8 13.35 -21.37 -6.65
C ALA A 8 13.79 -20.10 -7.40
N GLN A 9 13.25 -19.84 -8.61
CA GLN A 9 13.49 -18.62 -9.36
C GLN A 9 12.92 -17.40 -8.64
N VAL A 10 11.69 -17.50 -8.09
CA VAL A 10 11.08 -16.43 -7.27
C VAL A 10 11.91 -16.15 -6.02
N ALA A 11 12.38 -17.19 -5.33
CA ALA A 11 13.23 -17.03 -4.16
C ALA A 11 14.54 -16.29 -4.48
N LEU A 12 15.21 -16.64 -5.59
CA LEU A 12 16.40 -15.93 -6.05
C LEU A 12 16.10 -14.48 -6.43
N GLY A 13 14.99 -14.23 -7.12
CA GLY A 13 14.54 -12.89 -7.43
C GLY A 13 14.40 -12.04 -6.16
N LEU A 14 13.79 -12.58 -5.11
CA LEU A 14 13.65 -11.92 -3.82
C LEU A 14 15.00 -11.69 -3.11
N MET A 15 15.91 -12.69 -3.14
CA MET A 15 17.24 -12.56 -2.54
C MET A 15 18.01 -11.40 -3.15
N TYR A 16 18.04 -11.28 -4.48
CA TYR A 16 18.67 -10.16 -5.18
C TYR A 16 17.95 -8.83 -4.91
N GLN A 17 16.61 -8.83 -4.83
CA GLN A 17 15.84 -7.62 -4.56
C GLN A 17 16.12 -7.05 -3.16
N LYS A 18 16.30 -7.92 -2.17
CA LYS A 18 16.49 -7.53 -0.76
C LYS A 18 17.95 -7.45 -0.32
N GLY A 19 18.86 -8.04 -1.08
CA GLY A 19 20.26 -8.17 -0.69
C GLY A 19 20.46 -9.23 0.40
N TYR A 20 19.57 -10.25 0.47
CA TYR A 20 19.74 -11.36 1.42
C TYR A 20 20.69 -12.39 0.86
N VAL A 21 21.75 -12.71 1.60
CA VAL A 21 22.78 -13.72 1.22
C VAL A 21 23.65 -13.28 0.02
N VAL A 22 23.12 -12.50 -0.89
CA VAL A 22 23.80 -11.93 -2.07
C VAL A 22 23.70 -10.41 -2.06
N ALA A 23 24.64 -9.73 -2.71
CA ALA A 23 24.54 -8.27 -2.86
C ALA A 23 23.27 -7.89 -3.61
N GLN A 24 22.60 -6.83 -3.17
CA GLN A 24 21.38 -6.34 -3.82
C GLN A 24 21.68 -6.01 -5.30
N ASN A 25 20.84 -6.55 -6.20
CA ASN A 25 20.94 -6.33 -7.63
C ASN A 25 19.56 -6.42 -8.28
N ASP A 26 18.99 -5.25 -8.57
CA ASP A 26 17.65 -5.16 -9.15
C ASP A 26 17.58 -5.77 -10.57
N THR A 27 18.68 -5.72 -11.36
CA THR A 27 18.73 -6.34 -12.68
C THR A 27 18.68 -7.86 -12.62
N GLU A 28 19.47 -8.46 -11.74
CA GLU A 28 19.43 -9.92 -11.52
C GLU A 28 18.07 -10.34 -10.91
N SER A 29 17.51 -9.55 -10.01
CA SER A 29 16.16 -9.78 -9.48
C SER A 29 15.12 -9.86 -10.60
N VAL A 30 15.12 -8.88 -11.51
CA VAL A 30 14.21 -8.86 -12.66
C VAL A 30 14.43 -10.06 -13.57
N ARG A 31 15.68 -10.44 -13.82
CA ARG A 31 16.01 -11.62 -14.64
C ARG A 31 15.38 -12.90 -14.08
N TRP A 32 15.48 -13.11 -12.77
CA TRP A 32 14.90 -14.29 -12.12
C TRP A 32 13.37 -14.23 -12.08
N TYR A 33 12.79 -13.06 -11.76
CA TYR A 33 11.34 -12.91 -11.81
C TYR A 33 10.78 -13.09 -13.23
N SER A 34 11.50 -12.64 -14.28
CA SER A 34 11.06 -12.84 -15.68
C SER A 34 10.96 -14.32 -16.02
N LYS A 35 11.98 -15.14 -15.65
CA LYS A 35 11.95 -16.58 -15.88
C LYS A 35 10.74 -17.26 -15.24
N ALA A 36 10.42 -16.92 -13.98
CA ALA A 36 9.28 -17.49 -13.28
C ALA A 36 7.94 -16.94 -13.80
N ALA A 37 7.88 -15.66 -14.18
CA ALA A 37 6.69 -15.01 -14.70
C ALA A 37 6.27 -15.57 -16.06
N GLU A 38 7.24 -15.89 -16.91
CA GLU A 38 7.02 -16.54 -18.22
C GLU A 38 6.46 -17.96 -18.06
N GLN A 39 6.79 -18.66 -17.00
CA GLN A 39 6.22 -19.96 -16.63
C GLN A 39 4.83 -19.87 -15.99
N GLY A 40 4.34 -18.64 -15.74
CA GLY A 40 2.99 -18.41 -15.21
C GLY A 40 2.93 -18.10 -13.71
N HIS A 41 4.04 -18.08 -12.97
CA HIS A 41 4.01 -17.87 -11.52
C HIS A 41 3.47 -16.49 -11.14
N ALA A 42 2.28 -16.43 -10.51
CA ALA A 42 1.54 -15.18 -10.26
C ALA A 42 2.34 -14.15 -9.42
N THR A 43 3.06 -14.61 -8.40
CA THR A 43 3.89 -13.69 -7.59
C THR A 43 5.03 -13.10 -8.43
N ALA A 44 5.69 -13.89 -9.28
CA ALA A 44 6.74 -13.40 -10.15
C ALA A 44 6.20 -12.39 -11.17
N GLN A 45 5.02 -12.66 -11.75
CA GLN A 45 4.33 -11.71 -12.64
C GLN A 45 4.04 -10.39 -11.92
N THR A 46 3.58 -10.45 -10.66
CA THR A 46 3.36 -9.25 -9.85
C THR A 46 4.65 -8.47 -9.61
N GLN A 47 5.73 -9.16 -9.22
CA GLN A 47 7.02 -8.51 -8.95
C GLN A 47 7.65 -7.92 -10.22
N LEU A 48 7.54 -8.60 -11.35
CA LEU A 48 7.98 -8.08 -12.65
C LEU A 48 7.14 -6.86 -13.05
N GLY A 49 5.82 -6.90 -12.85
CA GLY A 49 4.94 -5.75 -13.03
C GLY A 49 5.37 -4.55 -12.18
N ILE A 50 5.69 -4.76 -10.90
CA ILE A 50 6.21 -3.71 -10.01
C ILE A 50 7.55 -3.16 -10.48
N ALA A 51 8.47 -4.02 -10.96
CA ALA A 51 9.75 -3.61 -11.49
C ALA A 51 9.58 -2.74 -12.74
N ARG A 52 8.73 -3.13 -13.68
CA ARG A 52 8.37 -2.35 -14.88
C ARG A 52 7.67 -1.04 -14.54
N TYR A 53 6.76 -1.06 -13.57
CA TYR A 53 6.06 0.13 -13.10
C TYR A 53 7.00 1.19 -12.50
N ARG A 54 8.03 0.74 -11.75
CA ARG A 54 8.98 1.62 -11.05
C ARG A 54 10.26 1.89 -11.83
N GLY A 55 10.53 1.17 -12.91
CA GLY A 55 11.81 1.23 -13.61
C GLY A 55 13.01 0.71 -12.80
N ARG A 56 12.78 -0.31 -11.95
CA ARG A 56 13.84 -0.88 -11.09
C ARG A 56 14.45 -2.11 -11.72
N GLY A 57 15.74 -2.02 -12.06
CA GLY A 57 16.48 -3.09 -12.73
C GLY A 57 16.07 -3.32 -14.19
N VAL A 58 15.12 -2.53 -14.71
CA VAL A 58 14.58 -2.61 -16.06
C VAL A 58 14.01 -1.25 -16.46
N ALA A 59 13.94 -0.94 -17.75
CA ALA A 59 13.28 0.28 -18.22
C ALA A 59 11.82 0.35 -17.76
N GLN A 60 11.37 1.53 -17.32
CA GLN A 60 10.00 1.76 -16.92
C GLN A 60 9.06 1.62 -18.12
N SER A 61 7.97 0.90 -17.93
CA SER A 61 6.89 0.76 -18.89
C SER A 61 5.58 0.47 -18.17
N PHE A 62 4.66 1.42 -18.19
CA PHE A 62 3.33 1.22 -17.61
C PHE A 62 2.51 0.19 -18.40
N ASP A 63 2.65 0.15 -19.75
CA ASP A 63 1.93 -0.84 -20.57
C ASP A 63 2.36 -2.27 -20.23
N GLU A 64 3.67 -2.54 -20.12
CA GLU A 64 4.17 -3.85 -19.74
C GLU A 64 3.80 -4.20 -18.29
N ALA A 65 3.86 -3.21 -17.38
CA ALA A 65 3.43 -3.41 -15.99
C ALA A 65 1.97 -3.84 -15.91
N ARG A 66 1.08 -3.17 -16.66
CA ARG A 66 -0.34 -3.53 -16.76
C ARG A 66 -0.54 -4.96 -17.23
N ILE A 67 0.13 -5.36 -18.31
CA ILE A 67 0.03 -6.72 -18.85
C ILE A 67 0.40 -7.77 -17.79
N TRP A 68 1.49 -7.55 -17.06
CA TRP A 68 1.93 -8.47 -16.03
C TRP A 68 0.98 -8.50 -14.83
N PHE A 69 0.45 -7.35 -14.40
CA PHE A 69 -0.55 -7.30 -13.33
C PHE A 69 -1.87 -7.97 -13.76
N GLU A 70 -2.33 -7.79 -14.99
CA GLU A 70 -3.51 -8.46 -15.52
C GLU A 70 -3.36 -9.99 -15.52
N ARG A 71 -2.20 -10.51 -15.94
CA ARG A 71 -1.90 -11.95 -15.88
C ARG A 71 -1.91 -12.50 -14.46
N ALA A 72 -1.32 -11.77 -13.51
CA ALA A 72 -1.32 -12.15 -12.11
C ALA A 72 -2.72 -12.03 -11.47
N ALA A 73 -3.46 -10.98 -11.79
CA ALA A 73 -4.82 -10.78 -11.29
C ALA A 73 -5.81 -11.84 -11.79
N ALA A 74 -5.62 -12.35 -13.01
CA ALA A 74 -6.37 -13.49 -13.54
C ALA A 74 -6.15 -14.79 -12.75
N GLN A 75 -5.07 -14.87 -11.98
CA GLN A 75 -4.74 -15.94 -11.04
C GLN A 75 -5.04 -15.56 -9.57
N ASP A 76 -5.95 -14.62 -9.37
CA ASP A 76 -6.38 -14.15 -8.05
C ASP A 76 -5.29 -13.50 -7.18
N ASN A 77 -4.19 -13.01 -7.78
CA ASN A 77 -3.17 -12.29 -7.02
C ASN A 77 -3.68 -10.92 -6.56
N ALA A 78 -3.94 -10.80 -5.27
CA ALA A 78 -4.54 -9.61 -4.67
C ALA A 78 -3.68 -8.36 -4.78
N LEU A 79 -2.35 -8.49 -4.69
CA LEU A 79 -1.43 -7.36 -4.83
C LEU A 79 -1.41 -6.81 -6.27
N ALA A 80 -1.48 -7.69 -7.27
CA ALA A 80 -1.61 -7.27 -8.66
C ALA A 80 -2.92 -6.51 -8.90
N MET A 81 -4.03 -6.97 -8.31
CA MET A 81 -5.32 -6.25 -8.37
C MET A 81 -5.22 -4.85 -7.75
N SER A 82 -4.56 -4.71 -6.59
CA SER A 82 -4.34 -3.39 -5.98
C SER A 82 -3.54 -2.46 -6.90
N ASN A 83 -2.49 -2.97 -7.56
CA ASN A 83 -1.69 -2.20 -8.51
C ASN A 83 -2.49 -1.78 -9.76
N LEU A 84 -3.34 -2.65 -10.30
CA LEU A 84 -4.27 -2.28 -11.39
C LEU A 84 -5.22 -1.16 -10.97
N GLY A 85 -5.73 -1.19 -9.75
CA GLY A 85 -6.53 -0.11 -9.19
C GLY A 85 -5.77 1.21 -9.10
N VAL A 86 -4.50 1.18 -8.69
CA VAL A 86 -3.65 2.38 -8.66
C VAL A 86 -3.44 2.92 -10.08
N MET A 87 -3.15 2.07 -11.06
CA MET A 87 -2.96 2.47 -12.46
C MET A 87 -4.24 3.11 -13.03
N ALA A 88 -5.40 2.50 -12.79
CA ALA A 88 -6.69 3.05 -13.23
C ALA A 88 -6.98 4.41 -12.59
N SER A 89 -6.69 4.59 -11.30
CA SER A 89 -6.90 5.86 -10.60
C SER A 89 -5.99 7.00 -11.07
N ARG A 90 -4.84 6.66 -11.67
CA ARG A 90 -3.84 7.62 -12.17
C ARG A 90 -3.91 7.84 -13.67
N GLY A 91 -4.62 6.99 -14.40
CA GLY A 91 -4.63 7.03 -15.86
C GLY A 91 -3.31 6.56 -16.47
N GLU A 92 -2.63 5.59 -15.85
CA GLU A 92 -1.36 5.05 -16.31
C GLU A 92 -1.59 3.80 -17.18
N ALA A 93 -1.12 3.82 -18.43
CA ALA A 93 -1.36 2.82 -19.49
C ALA A 93 -2.85 2.61 -19.85
N MET A 94 -3.75 3.42 -19.33
CA MET A 94 -5.18 3.41 -19.60
C MET A 94 -5.78 4.78 -19.25
N PRO A 95 -6.96 5.17 -19.79
CA PRO A 95 -7.65 6.37 -19.30
C PRO A 95 -7.96 6.27 -17.81
N ARG A 96 -7.89 7.40 -17.10
CA ARG A 96 -8.27 7.43 -15.69
C ARG A 96 -9.73 7.03 -15.51
N ASP A 97 -9.95 6.08 -14.63
CA ASP A 97 -11.28 5.60 -14.25
C ASP A 97 -11.31 5.28 -12.75
N ASP A 98 -11.86 6.20 -11.97
CA ASP A 98 -11.93 6.07 -10.51
C ASP A 98 -12.92 4.96 -10.07
N ALA A 99 -13.98 4.70 -10.85
CA ALA A 99 -14.92 3.61 -10.55
C ALA A 99 -14.26 2.24 -10.81
N GLN A 100 -13.52 2.10 -11.90
CA GLN A 100 -12.73 0.90 -12.18
C GLN A 100 -11.64 0.68 -11.12
N ALA A 101 -10.99 1.75 -10.67
CA ALA A 101 -10.00 1.68 -9.59
C ALA A 101 -10.61 1.10 -8.31
N VAL A 102 -11.80 1.60 -7.91
CA VAL A 102 -12.53 1.09 -6.73
C VAL A 102 -12.91 -0.37 -6.92
N ALA A 103 -13.34 -0.78 -8.11
CA ALA A 103 -13.66 -2.19 -8.38
C ALA A 103 -12.43 -3.10 -8.20
N TRP A 104 -11.26 -2.68 -8.65
CA TRP A 104 -10.01 -3.41 -8.44
C TRP A 104 -9.56 -3.40 -6.96
N PHE A 105 -9.64 -2.26 -6.26
CA PHE A 105 -9.33 -2.19 -4.84
C PHE A 105 -10.25 -3.10 -4.02
N ARG A 106 -11.54 -3.17 -4.35
CA ARG A 106 -12.49 -4.07 -3.69
C ARG A 106 -12.11 -5.53 -3.87
N LYS A 107 -11.82 -5.97 -5.10
CA LYS A 107 -11.37 -7.33 -5.38
C LYS A 107 -10.11 -7.69 -4.58
N SER A 108 -9.15 -6.77 -4.52
CA SER A 108 -7.91 -6.93 -3.75
C SER A 108 -8.17 -7.00 -2.24
N ALA A 109 -8.99 -6.08 -1.72
CA ALA A 109 -9.34 -5.99 -0.30
C ALA A 109 -10.10 -7.22 0.22
N GLU A 110 -11.03 -7.75 -0.57
CA GLU A 110 -11.80 -8.96 -0.27
C GLU A 110 -10.92 -10.22 -0.21
N ARG A 111 -9.78 -10.22 -0.95
CA ARG A 111 -8.74 -11.26 -0.87
C ARG A 111 -7.73 -11.02 0.25
N GLY A 112 -7.96 -10.04 1.11
CA GLY A 112 -7.16 -9.79 2.30
C GLY A 112 -5.91 -8.94 2.07
N CYS A 113 -5.65 -8.39 0.88
CA CYS A 113 -4.49 -7.53 0.65
C CYS A 113 -4.65 -6.21 1.40
N ASP A 114 -3.69 -5.90 2.26
CA ASP A 114 -3.67 -4.70 3.09
C ASP A 114 -3.55 -3.40 2.27
N ASP A 115 -2.76 -3.41 1.19
CA ASP A 115 -2.71 -2.31 0.22
C ASP A 115 -4.08 -2.06 -0.43
N GLY A 116 -4.78 -3.13 -0.85
CA GLY A 116 -6.13 -3.05 -1.42
C GLY A 116 -7.15 -2.51 -0.41
N GLN A 117 -7.10 -3.00 0.83
CA GLN A 117 -7.95 -2.51 1.92
C GLN A 117 -7.68 -1.04 2.23
N SER A 118 -6.41 -0.64 2.31
CA SER A 118 -6.03 0.75 2.54
C SER A 118 -6.49 1.68 1.40
N ASN A 119 -6.34 1.25 0.15
CA ASN A 119 -6.77 2.02 -1.02
C ASN A 119 -8.30 2.13 -1.10
N LEU A 120 -9.03 1.04 -0.82
CA LEU A 120 -10.50 1.06 -0.76
C LEU A 120 -11.00 1.97 0.37
N GLY A 121 -10.38 1.91 1.56
CA GLY A 121 -10.66 2.83 2.66
C GLY A 121 -10.43 4.29 2.26
N ALA A 122 -9.36 4.58 1.52
CA ALA A 122 -9.09 5.93 1.02
C ALA A 122 -10.11 6.40 -0.03
N ALA A 123 -10.61 5.51 -0.87
CA ALA A 123 -11.66 5.80 -1.84
C ALA A 123 -12.97 6.18 -1.14
N TYR A 124 -13.41 5.40 -0.16
CA TYR A 124 -14.59 5.72 0.65
C TYR A 124 -14.41 7.00 1.48
N TYR A 125 -13.21 7.23 2.04
CA TYR A 125 -12.93 8.45 2.80
C TYR A 125 -13.08 9.73 1.96
N LYS A 126 -12.67 9.67 0.69
CA LYS A 126 -12.69 10.83 -0.22
C LYS A 126 -13.95 10.91 -1.08
N GLY A 127 -14.73 9.85 -1.20
CA GLY A 127 -15.83 9.75 -2.17
C GLY A 127 -15.34 9.75 -3.62
N ILE A 128 -14.19 9.10 -3.89
CA ILE A 128 -13.62 9.03 -5.24
C ILE A 128 -13.93 7.65 -5.85
N GLY A 129 -14.68 7.64 -6.96
CA GLY A 129 -15.14 6.43 -7.63
C GLY A 129 -16.21 5.63 -6.86
N VAL A 130 -16.63 6.12 -5.69
CA VAL A 130 -17.66 5.54 -4.82
C VAL A 130 -18.25 6.64 -3.96
N GLU A 131 -19.49 6.49 -3.49
CA GLU A 131 -20.10 7.41 -2.53
C GLU A 131 -19.29 7.49 -1.24
N GLN A 132 -19.10 8.71 -0.71
CA GLN A 132 -18.33 8.92 0.51
C GLN A 132 -18.98 8.22 1.71
N SER A 133 -18.20 7.46 2.46
CA SER A 133 -18.65 6.83 3.70
C SER A 133 -17.49 6.72 4.69
N PHE A 134 -17.53 7.52 5.74
CA PHE A 134 -16.53 7.44 6.81
C PHE A 134 -16.61 6.12 7.59
N ALA A 135 -17.80 5.53 7.71
CA ALA A 135 -17.99 4.24 8.38
C ALA A 135 -17.28 3.11 7.59
N GLU A 136 -17.51 3.05 6.27
CA GLU A 136 -16.83 2.10 5.39
C GLU A 136 -15.31 2.36 5.37
N ALA A 137 -14.90 3.62 5.24
CA ALA A 137 -13.48 3.98 5.26
C ALA A 137 -12.79 3.48 6.52
N GLN A 138 -13.38 3.71 7.69
CA GLN A 138 -12.85 3.27 8.97
C GLN A 138 -12.77 1.74 9.05
N ALA A 139 -13.81 1.04 8.59
CA ALA A 139 -13.85 -0.43 8.59
C ALA A 139 -12.70 -1.02 7.74
N TRP A 140 -12.47 -0.47 6.55
CA TRP A 140 -11.41 -0.94 5.66
C TRP A 140 -10.02 -0.54 6.15
N PHE A 141 -9.83 0.68 6.66
CA PHE A 141 -8.56 1.07 7.28
C PHE A 141 -8.24 0.21 8.52
N ARG A 142 -9.26 -0.19 9.31
CA ARG A 142 -9.04 -1.08 10.45
C ARG A 142 -8.51 -2.42 10.01
N LYS A 143 -9.11 -3.05 8.98
CA LYS A 143 -8.64 -4.33 8.44
C LYS A 143 -7.17 -4.26 8.00
N ALA A 144 -6.80 -3.20 7.28
CA ALA A 144 -5.40 -2.99 6.86
C ALA A 144 -4.47 -2.69 8.04
N ALA A 145 -4.93 -1.89 9.02
CA ALA A 145 -4.17 -1.53 10.21
C ALA A 145 -3.88 -2.74 11.11
N ASP A 146 -4.85 -3.64 11.25
CA ASP A 146 -4.71 -4.89 12.01
C ASP A 146 -3.67 -5.83 11.37
N GLN A 147 -3.49 -5.76 10.05
CA GLN A 147 -2.41 -6.46 9.32
C GLN A 147 -1.06 -5.75 9.39
N GLY A 148 -0.98 -4.58 10.04
CA GLY A 148 0.26 -3.85 10.21
C GLY A 148 0.52 -2.77 9.15
N HIS A 149 -0.39 -2.48 8.24
CA HIS A 149 -0.20 -1.45 7.21
C HIS A 149 -0.06 -0.06 7.84
N ALA A 150 1.16 0.49 7.85
CA ALA A 150 1.49 1.72 8.58
C ALA A 150 0.65 2.93 8.14
N GLY A 151 0.41 3.10 6.84
CA GLY A 151 -0.43 4.19 6.33
C GLY A 151 -1.89 4.08 6.78
N ALA A 152 -2.44 2.87 6.86
CA ALA A 152 -3.80 2.63 7.34
C ALA A 152 -3.90 2.85 8.86
N GLN A 153 -2.90 2.43 9.65
CA GLN A 153 -2.82 2.71 11.08
C GLN A 153 -2.87 4.21 11.36
N PHE A 154 -2.11 4.99 10.62
CA PHE A 154 -2.12 6.45 10.77
C PHE A 154 -3.48 7.05 10.40
N ARG A 155 -4.08 6.65 9.26
CA ARG A 155 -5.40 7.15 8.84
C ARG A 155 -6.50 6.77 9.81
N LEU A 156 -6.52 5.52 10.28
CA LEU A 156 -7.45 5.05 11.31
C LEU A 156 -7.33 5.87 12.58
N GLY A 157 -6.10 6.13 13.02
CA GLY A 157 -5.84 6.97 14.20
C GLY A 157 -6.40 8.39 14.03
N LEU A 158 -6.17 9.03 12.88
CA LEU A 158 -6.73 10.36 12.60
C LEU A 158 -8.26 10.37 12.59
N MET A 159 -8.90 9.36 11.99
CA MET A 159 -10.36 9.23 11.96
C MET A 159 -10.95 9.04 13.35
N LEU A 160 -10.34 8.19 14.19
CA LEU A 160 -10.74 7.98 15.58
C LEU A 160 -10.56 9.26 16.43
N ALA A 161 -9.47 10.01 16.21
CA ALA A 161 -9.23 11.26 16.93
C ALA A 161 -10.28 12.33 16.61
N SER A 162 -10.79 12.36 15.37
CA SER A 162 -11.76 13.36 14.88
C SER A 162 -13.21 12.90 14.95
N GLY A 163 -13.48 11.65 15.35
CA GLY A 163 -14.84 11.11 15.39
C GLY A 163 -15.47 10.86 14.02
N GLN A 164 -14.63 10.66 12.98
CA GLN A 164 -15.10 10.36 11.63
C GLN A 164 -15.42 8.86 11.49
N GLY A 165 -16.70 8.54 11.31
CA GLY A 165 -17.19 7.17 11.16
C GLY A 165 -17.66 6.51 12.46
N THR A 166 -17.12 6.90 13.61
CA THR A 166 -17.56 6.50 14.96
C THR A 166 -17.36 7.67 15.94
N ALA A 167 -17.83 7.53 17.18
CA ALA A 167 -17.49 8.49 18.22
C ALA A 167 -15.97 8.63 18.40
N ALA A 168 -15.51 9.84 18.72
CA ALA A 168 -14.10 10.12 18.92
C ALA A 168 -13.54 9.31 20.11
N ASP A 169 -12.37 8.69 19.88
CA ASP A 169 -11.60 8.00 20.90
C ASP A 169 -10.11 8.37 20.74
N VAL A 170 -9.72 9.40 21.48
CA VAL A 170 -8.35 9.96 21.39
C VAL A 170 -7.30 8.98 21.94
N ALA A 171 -7.65 8.16 22.92
CA ALA A 171 -6.73 7.20 23.51
C ALA A 171 -6.41 6.08 22.53
N VAL A 172 -7.42 5.47 21.92
CA VAL A 172 -7.24 4.45 20.88
C VAL A 172 -6.59 5.06 19.63
N ALA A 173 -6.94 6.28 19.25
CA ALA A 173 -6.30 6.99 18.15
C ALA A 173 -4.78 7.12 18.34
N ALA A 174 -4.34 7.52 19.54
CA ALA A 174 -2.92 7.65 19.86
C ALA A 174 -2.16 6.32 19.67
N THR A 175 -2.73 5.21 20.14
CA THR A 175 -2.08 3.90 20.01
C THR A 175 -1.86 3.50 18.55
N TRP A 176 -2.80 3.79 17.65
CA TRP A 176 -2.66 3.50 16.23
C TRP A 176 -1.61 4.39 15.55
N ILE A 177 -1.57 5.69 15.90
CA ILE A 177 -0.57 6.62 15.36
C ILE A 177 0.82 6.24 15.83
N GLU A 178 0.98 5.84 17.11
CA GLU A 178 2.25 5.37 17.66
C GLU A 178 2.75 4.10 16.96
N LYS A 179 1.88 3.10 16.73
CA LYS A 179 2.23 1.90 15.95
C LYS A 179 2.73 2.25 14.55
N SER A 180 2.06 3.19 13.88
CA SER A 180 2.48 3.67 12.57
C SER A 180 3.84 4.37 12.61
N ALA A 181 4.07 5.20 13.63
CA ALA A 181 5.35 5.91 13.81
C ALA A 181 6.51 4.97 14.15
N GLN A 182 6.27 3.93 14.95
CA GLN A 182 7.26 2.88 15.27
C GLN A 182 7.74 2.13 14.01
N GLN A 183 6.91 2.04 12.99
CA GLN A 183 7.29 1.51 11.67
C GLN A 183 8.04 2.54 10.80
N GLY A 184 8.29 3.74 11.32
CA GLY A 184 8.97 4.81 10.58
C GLY A 184 8.08 5.52 9.55
N PHE A 185 6.75 5.42 9.62
CA PHE A 185 5.87 6.10 8.68
C PHE A 185 5.96 7.63 8.85
N PRO A 186 6.50 8.39 7.85
CA PRO A 186 6.89 9.77 8.07
C PRO A 186 5.76 10.70 8.54
N PRO A 187 4.50 10.59 8.02
CA PRO A 187 3.40 11.41 8.51
C PRO A 187 3.08 11.19 10.00
N ALA A 188 3.15 9.94 10.48
CA ALA A 188 2.88 9.60 11.87
C ALA A 188 3.99 10.13 12.80
N VAL A 189 5.25 9.96 12.40
CA VAL A 189 6.42 10.50 13.13
C VAL A 189 6.31 12.02 13.26
N LYS A 190 6.04 12.72 12.16
CA LYS A 190 5.87 14.18 12.15
C LYS A 190 4.71 14.64 13.04
N TRP A 191 3.59 13.91 13.03
CA TRP A 191 2.43 14.22 13.85
C TRP A 191 2.73 14.13 15.34
N LEU A 192 3.44 13.08 15.80
CA LEU A 192 3.88 12.93 17.19
C LEU A 192 4.85 14.04 17.63
N GLN A 193 5.82 14.38 16.77
CA GLN A 193 6.76 15.50 17.03
C GLN A 193 6.04 16.84 17.18
N GLY A 194 5.04 17.12 16.35
CA GLY A 194 4.23 18.32 16.44
C GLY A 194 3.42 18.41 17.74
N LYS A 195 2.89 17.29 18.21
CA LYS A 195 2.19 17.24 19.53
C LYS A 195 3.15 17.48 20.69
N ALA A 196 4.34 16.88 20.68
CA ALA A 196 5.34 17.05 21.73
C ALA A 196 5.77 18.53 21.87
N ASN A 197 5.99 19.22 20.75
CA ASN A 197 6.37 20.62 20.74
C ASN A 197 5.26 21.55 21.28
N ASN A 198 3.99 21.25 20.93
CA ASN A 198 2.85 22.04 21.43
C ASN A 198 2.59 21.85 22.93
N SER A 199 2.94 20.70 23.49
CA SER A 199 2.79 20.44 24.94
C SER A 199 3.91 21.09 25.77
N GLN A 200 5.01 21.50 25.16
CA GLN A 200 6.14 22.18 25.83
C GLN A 200 6.09 23.71 25.74
N SER A 201 5.15 24.31 25.02
CA SER A 201 4.95 25.75 24.98
C SER A 201 4.19 26.20 26.23
N PRO A 202 4.81 26.92 27.19
CA PRO A 202 4.09 27.41 28.35
C PRO A 202 3.04 28.43 27.91
N SER A 203 1.83 28.28 28.43
CA SER A 203 0.77 29.30 28.30
C SER A 203 1.28 30.59 28.94
N SER A 204 1.69 31.55 28.14
CA SER A 204 1.97 32.92 28.61
C SER A 204 0.66 33.63 28.90
N SER A 205 -0.04 33.22 29.94
CA SER A 205 -1.05 34.04 30.59
C SER A 205 -0.39 34.79 31.73
N GLN A 206 0.19 35.94 31.41
CA GLN A 206 0.45 36.96 32.43
C GLN A 206 -0.90 37.57 32.84
N PRO A 207 -1.22 37.65 34.10
CA PRO A 207 -2.33 38.49 34.56
C PRO A 207 -1.87 39.95 34.47
N GLU A 208 -2.58 40.73 33.65
CA GLU A 208 -2.48 42.18 33.69
C GLU A 208 -2.88 42.69 35.09
N ARG A 209 -2.01 43.48 35.65
CA ARG A 209 -2.29 44.27 36.87
C ARG A 209 -2.93 45.60 36.52
#